data_9465604f8effe43705f6d89abeb45b2c
#
_entry.id   9465604f8effe43705f6d89abeb45b2c
#
_cell.length_a   1.000
_cell.length_b   1.000
_cell.length_c   1.000
_cell.angle_alpha   90.00
_cell.angle_beta   90.00
_cell.angle_gamma   90.00
#
_symmetry.space_group_name_H-M   'P 1'
#
loop_
_entity.id
_entity.type
_entity.pdbx_description
1 polymer ?
#
loop_
_entity_poly.entity_id
_entity_poly.type
_entity_poly.pdbx_seq_one_letter_code
_entity_poly.pdbx_strand_id
1 'polypeptide(L)' 'MTCYVVYVGRVPGVYDNWEHAHLQVNGFSGNRYKGYTTRAEAEARYTLYLAGEMRRNRMNPPLSAC' A
#
# COMPACT_ATOMS: atom_id res chain seq x y z
N MET A 1 -2.12 0.22 18.72
CA MET A 1 -1.09 -0.44 17.92
C MET A 1 -0.98 0.23 16.59
N THR A 2 0.19 0.20 16.01
CA THR A 2 0.41 0.92 14.76
C THR A 2 0.31 -0.04 13.60
N CYS A 3 -0.40 0.36 12.56
CA CYS A 3 -0.48 -0.41 11.34
C CYS A 3 0.29 0.31 10.26
N TYR A 4 0.89 -0.42 9.36
CA TYR A 4 1.69 0.16 8.30
C TYR A 4 1.08 -0.17 6.95
N VAL A 5 1.07 0.82 6.07
CA VAL A 5 0.58 0.62 4.72
C VAL A 5 1.77 0.70 3.78
N VAL A 6 1.99 -0.35 3.02
CA VAL A 6 3.02 -0.34 2.01
C VAL A 6 2.32 -0.04 0.69
N TYR A 7 2.52 1.14 0.18
CA TYR A 7 1.91 1.54 -1.09
C TYR A 7 2.73 1.01 -2.26
N VAL A 8 4.02 1.09 -2.16
CA VAL A 8 4.90 0.61 -3.22
C VAL A 8 5.98 -0.25 -2.57
N GLY A 9 6.02 -1.50 -2.88
CA GLY A 9 6.97 -2.44 -2.33
C GLY A 9 6.80 -3.79 -3.01
N ARG A 10 7.45 -4.81 -2.47
CA ARG A 10 7.35 -6.13 -3.07
C ARG A 10 5.92 -6.64 -3.04
N VAL A 11 5.26 -6.52 -1.90
CA VAL A 11 3.87 -6.92 -1.78
C VAL A 11 3.13 -5.77 -1.08
N PRO A 12 2.48 -4.91 -1.82
CA PRO A 12 1.74 -3.79 -1.22
C PRO A 12 0.58 -4.30 -0.39
N GLY A 13 0.22 -3.57 0.63
CA GLY A 13 -0.89 -3.96 1.48
C GLY A 13 -0.82 -3.30 2.83
N VAL A 14 -1.72 -3.73 3.71
CA VAL A 14 -1.79 -3.23 5.06
C VAL A 14 -1.14 -4.25 5.98
N TYR A 15 -0.17 -3.82 6.77
CA TYR A 15 0.55 -4.70 7.67
C TYR A 15 0.42 -4.18 9.09
N ASP A 16 0.16 -5.07 10.03
CA ASP A 16 0.07 -4.68 11.42
C ASP A 16 1.36 -4.97 12.16
N ASN A 17 2.42 -5.28 11.44
CA ASN A 17 3.69 -5.63 12.03
C ASN A 17 4.79 -4.96 11.21
N TRP A 18 5.64 -4.18 11.85
CA TRP A 18 6.71 -3.48 11.15
C TRP A 18 7.65 -4.42 10.44
N GLU A 19 7.92 -5.56 11.04
CA GLU A 19 8.82 -6.52 10.44
C GLU A 19 8.32 -6.94 9.07
N HIS A 20 7.04 -7.26 8.97
CA HIS A 20 6.47 -7.67 7.70
C HIS A 20 6.45 -6.51 6.71
N ALA A 21 6.10 -5.32 7.18
CA ALA A 21 6.08 -4.15 6.30
C ALA A 21 7.47 -3.83 5.80
N HIS A 22 8.46 -3.92 6.69
CA HIS A 22 9.84 -3.60 6.34
C HIS A 22 10.38 -4.56 5.28
N LEU A 23 10.01 -5.84 5.37
CA LEU A 23 10.47 -6.82 4.40
C LEU A 23 10.02 -6.46 2.98
N GLN A 24 8.89 -5.78 2.86
CA GLN A 24 8.37 -5.43 1.54
C GLN A 24 9.07 -4.22 0.95
N VAL A 25 9.66 -3.37 1.78
CA VAL A 25 10.28 -2.16 1.29
C VAL A 25 11.80 -2.19 1.37
N ASN A 26 12.36 -3.10 2.15
CA ASN A 26 13.80 -3.18 2.33
C ASN A 26 14.47 -3.55 1.01
N GLY A 27 15.37 -2.69 0.57
CA GLY A 27 16.05 -2.93 -0.69
C GLY A 27 15.18 -2.73 -1.93
N PHE A 28 13.96 -2.25 -1.75
CA PHE A 28 13.06 -2.03 -2.88
C PHE A 28 13.15 -0.56 -3.27
N SER A 29 13.66 -0.30 -4.44
CA SER A 29 13.84 1.05 -4.92
C SER A 29 12.49 1.72 -5.18
N GLY A 30 12.36 2.95 -4.75
CA GLY A 30 11.11 3.68 -4.96
C GLY A 30 9.99 3.27 -4.02
N ASN A 31 10.33 2.60 -2.92
CA ASN A 31 9.29 2.15 -2.00
C ASN A 31 8.52 3.31 -1.39
N ARG A 32 7.27 3.05 -1.00
CA ARG A 32 6.44 4.02 -0.32
C ARG A 32 5.66 3.30 0.77
N TYR A 33 5.66 3.85 1.96
CA TYR A 33 4.92 3.29 3.07
C TYR A 33 4.67 4.35 4.12
N LYS A 34 3.72 4.09 4.98
CA LYS A 34 3.41 5.03 6.06
C LYS A 34 2.76 4.27 7.21
N GLY A 35 3.01 4.74 8.43
CA GLY A 35 2.41 4.15 9.62
C GLY A 35 1.15 4.91 10.01
N TYR A 36 0.16 4.19 10.52
CA TYR A 36 -1.09 4.76 10.98
C TYR A 36 -1.41 4.21 12.37
N THR A 37 -2.19 4.97 13.11
CA THR A 37 -2.49 4.59 14.49
C THR A 37 -3.40 3.38 14.57
N THR A 38 -4.36 3.29 13.66
CA THR A 38 -5.31 2.18 13.69
C THR A 38 -5.35 1.48 12.34
N ARG A 39 -5.80 0.23 12.38
CA ARG A 39 -5.91 -0.53 11.15
C ARG A 39 -7.00 0.03 10.25
N ALA A 40 -8.08 0.52 10.87
CA ALA A 40 -9.18 1.09 10.09
C ALA A 40 -8.68 2.27 9.27
N GLU A 41 -7.85 3.12 9.86
CA GLU A 41 -7.29 4.26 9.16
C GLU A 41 -6.34 3.79 8.06
N ALA A 42 -5.52 2.81 8.37
CA ALA A 42 -4.58 2.28 7.39
C ALA A 42 -5.31 1.71 6.18
N GLU A 43 -6.36 0.95 6.43
CA GLU A 43 -7.12 0.35 5.34
C GLU A 43 -7.83 1.42 4.52
N ALA A 44 -8.37 2.43 5.18
CA ALA A 44 -9.05 3.51 4.46
C ALA A 44 -8.06 4.25 3.56
N ARG A 45 -6.88 4.51 4.05
CA ARG A 45 -5.87 5.21 3.25
C ARG A 45 -5.39 4.37 2.08
N TYR A 46 -5.22 3.08 2.32
CA TYR A 46 -4.79 2.20 1.26
C TYR A 46 -5.86 2.11 0.17
N THR A 47 -7.12 2.04 0.58
CA THR A 47 -8.22 1.99 -0.37
C THR A 47 -8.26 3.26 -1.21
N LEU A 48 -8.04 4.42 -0.59
CA LEU A 48 -8.02 5.68 -1.32
C LEU A 48 -6.86 5.71 -2.32
N TYR A 49 -5.72 5.17 -1.92
CA TYR A 49 -4.58 5.12 -2.82
C TYR A 49 -4.89 4.24 -4.03
N LEU A 50 -5.48 3.08 -3.79
CA LEU A 50 -5.81 2.18 -4.88
C LEU A 50 -6.83 2.82 -5.83
N ALA A 51 -7.80 3.51 -5.27
CA ALA A 51 -8.81 4.17 -6.11
C ALA A 51 -8.15 5.25 -6.97
N GLY A 52 -7.19 5.96 -6.40
CA GLY A 52 -6.46 6.97 -7.16
C GLY A 52 -5.65 6.35 -8.28
N GLU A 53 -5.01 5.21 -8.01
CA GLU A 53 -4.23 4.54 -9.03
C GLU A 53 -5.12 4.02 -10.15
N MET A 54 -6.27 3.47 -9.79
CA MET A 54 -7.18 2.97 -10.80
C MET A 54 -7.68 4.12 -11.66
N ARG A 55 -7.97 5.25 -11.06
CA ARG A 55 -8.44 6.40 -11.81
C ARG A 55 -7.36 6.89 -12.74
N ARG A 56 -6.11 6.84 -12.29
CA ARG A 56 -4.99 7.30 -13.08
C ARG A 56 -4.75 6.39 -14.27
N ASN A 57 -5.03 5.11 -14.11
CA ASN A 57 -4.80 4.13 -15.15
C ASN A 57 -6.01 3.81 -16.00
N ARG A 58 -7.03 4.62 -15.93
CA ARG A 58 -8.24 4.27 -16.65
C ARG A 58 -8.02 4.21 -18.16
N MET A 59 -7.07 4.96 -18.66
CA MET A 59 -6.82 4.93 -20.08
C MET A 59 -6.06 3.66 -20.43
N ASN A 60 -5.47 3.06 -19.49
CA ASN A 60 -4.68 1.92 -19.64
C ASN A 60 -5.30 0.90 -18.80
N PRO A 61 -6.22 0.17 -19.21
CA PRO A 61 -6.95 -0.75 -18.41
C PRO A 61 -6.02 -1.73 -17.80
N PRO A 62 -6.07 -1.81 -16.62
CA PRO A 62 -5.22 -2.66 -15.92
C PRO A 62 -5.65 -3.98 -16.16
N LEU A 63 -4.83 -4.62 -16.46
CA LEU A 63 -5.15 -5.87 -16.65
C LEU A 63 -5.65 -6.39 -15.58
N SER A 64 -5.30 -5.94 -14.75
CA SER A 64 -5.70 -6.48 -13.64
C SER A 64 -6.90 -6.36 -13.44
N ALA A 65 -7.19 -5.62 -13.80
CA ALA A 65 -8.38 -5.49 -13.60
C ALA A 65 -8.66 -6.59 -13.04
N CYS A 66 -8.16 -6.92 -13.11
CA CYS A 66 -8.52 -7.79 -12.61
C CYS A 66 -8.54 -7.52 -11.91
#